data_b7d0edac60683fc785b1dd6b4761a9d9
#
_entry.id   b7d0edac60683fc785b1dd6b4761a9d9
#
_cell.length_a   1.000
_cell.length_b   1.000
_cell.length_c   1.000
_cell.angle_alpha   90.00
_cell.angle_beta   90.00
_cell.angle_gamma   90.00
#
_symmetry.space_group_name_H-M   'P 1'
#
loop_
_entity.id
_entity.type
_entity.pdbx_description
1 polymer ?
#
loop_
_entity_poly.entity_id
_entity_poly.type
_entity_poly.pdbx_seq_one_letter_code
_entity_poly.pdbx_strand_id
1 'polypeptide(L)'
;VGARQHRGIAKRMYTNFPQIFADGTEVDARSTVVIRCILSMTSECLQLQAMNPNLCIKNDASYHDMYYMNPPAKDLSKIASSDKVKKVQKDFEATHVRPERLMKTLFTDEAYVKANVDEARLMRRLFDLACNMQSHDTDMQLYSLFTDEECYDLWSCNNLYWYLTHACSPVTDGLMPYREADLLRNILDRADAALKEG
;
A
#
# COMPACT_ATOMS: atom_id res chain seq x y z
N VAL A 1 -14.66 4.75 3.05
CA VAL A 1 -14.25 3.44 3.61
C VAL A 1 -12.98 3.61 4.46
N GLY A 2 -11.86 4.14 3.94
CA GLY A 2 -10.59 4.25 4.66
C GLY A 2 -10.71 4.93 6.04
N ALA A 3 -11.38 6.09 6.13
CA ALA A 3 -11.60 6.78 7.40
C ALA A 3 -12.34 5.90 8.44
N ARG A 4 -13.32 5.09 8.01
CA ARG A 4 -14.03 4.13 8.88
C ARG A 4 -13.10 3.03 9.37
N GLN A 5 -12.24 2.50 8.49
CA GLN A 5 -11.26 1.48 8.85
C GLN A 5 -10.24 2.01 9.85
N HIS A 6 -9.69 3.20 9.64
CA HIS A 6 -8.74 3.86 10.55
C HIS A 6 -9.35 4.14 11.93
N ARG A 7 -10.59 4.62 11.98
CA ARG A 7 -11.32 4.73 13.26
C ARG A 7 -11.48 3.38 13.96
N GLY A 8 -11.76 2.32 13.20
CA GLY A 8 -11.83 0.96 13.75
C GLY A 8 -10.49 0.46 14.30
N ILE A 9 -9.37 0.80 13.65
CA ILE A 9 -8.02 0.50 14.13
C ILE A 9 -7.76 1.22 15.45
N ALA A 10 -7.95 2.53 15.50
CA ALA A 10 -7.76 3.35 16.70
C ALA A 10 -8.59 2.84 17.90
N LYS A 11 -9.86 2.47 17.64
CA LYS A 11 -10.73 1.87 18.66
C LYS A 11 -10.13 0.58 19.22
N ARG A 12 -9.65 -0.32 18.37
CA ARG A 12 -9.03 -1.58 18.82
C ARG A 12 -7.73 -1.35 19.57
N MET A 13 -6.88 -0.42 19.10
CA MET A 13 -5.64 -0.04 19.79
C MET A 13 -5.95 0.46 21.21
N TYR A 14 -6.86 1.40 21.36
CA TYR A 14 -7.28 1.93 22.65
C TYR A 14 -7.84 0.81 23.57
N THR A 15 -8.68 -0.06 23.04
CA THR A 15 -9.30 -1.15 23.82
C THR A 15 -8.29 -2.19 24.27
N ASN A 16 -7.33 -2.51 23.41
CA ASN A 16 -6.34 -3.57 23.71
C ASN A 16 -5.15 -3.07 24.56
N PHE A 17 -4.86 -1.77 24.50
CA PHE A 17 -3.70 -1.16 25.17
C PHE A 17 -4.12 0.11 25.94
N PRO A 18 -5.11 0.03 26.87
CA PRO A 18 -5.64 1.22 27.54
C PRO A 18 -4.58 1.96 28.38
N GLN A 19 -3.56 1.26 28.87
CA GLN A 19 -2.47 1.83 29.62
C GLN A 19 -1.59 2.81 28.80
N ILE A 20 -1.52 2.61 27.46
CA ILE A 20 -0.78 3.49 26.55
C ILE A 20 -1.54 4.78 26.27
N PHE A 21 -2.87 4.75 26.42
CA PHE A 21 -3.76 5.89 26.13
C PHE A 21 -4.38 6.43 27.42
N ALA A 22 -3.61 6.45 28.51
CA ALA A 22 -4.04 7.04 29.79
C ALA A 22 -4.18 8.58 29.68
N ASP A 23 -4.86 9.18 30.66
CA ASP A 23 -5.04 10.62 30.74
C ASP A 23 -3.68 11.35 30.73
N GLY A 24 -3.60 12.39 29.91
CA GLY A 24 -2.37 13.19 29.77
C GLY A 24 -1.30 12.59 28.85
N THR A 25 -1.50 11.38 28.34
CA THR A 25 -0.53 10.78 27.40
C THR A 25 -0.41 11.63 26.13
N GLU A 26 0.83 11.91 25.74
CA GLU A 26 1.13 12.57 24.48
C GLU A 26 1.11 11.55 23.32
N VAL A 27 0.37 11.90 22.27
CA VAL A 27 0.33 11.14 21.01
C VAL A 27 0.89 12.03 19.90
N ASP A 28 2.07 11.69 19.39
CA ASP A 28 2.71 12.37 18.24
C ASP A 28 2.38 11.63 16.95
N ALA A 29 1.34 12.06 16.25
CA ALA A 29 0.88 11.46 15.01
C ALA A 29 1.46 12.20 13.79
N ARG A 30 2.08 11.44 12.90
CA ARG A 30 2.73 12.00 11.71
C ARG A 30 2.32 11.30 10.44
N SER A 31 2.17 12.05 9.37
CA SER A 31 1.90 11.49 8.04
C SER A 31 2.73 12.15 6.95
N THR A 32 2.79 11.50 5.79
CA THR A 32 3.21 12.19 4.56
C THR A 32 2.18 13.24 4.16
N VAL A 33 2.56 14.19 3.30
CA VAL A 33 1.66 15.25 2.79
C VAL A 33 0.63 14.74 1.77
N VAL A 34 0.59 13.44 1.52
CA VAL A 34 -0.40 12.84 0.63
C VAL A 34 -1.77 12.87 1.31
N ILE A 35 -2.77 13.48 0.65
CA ILE A 35 -4.09 13.75 1.23
C ILE A 35 -4.71 12.52 1.91
N ARG A 36 -4.67 11.34 1.26
CA ARG A 36 -5.21 10.11 1.86
C ARG A 36 -4.52 9.71 3.16
N CYS A 37 -3.20 9.97 3.29
CA CYS A 37 -2.44 9.68 4.51
C CYS A 37 -2.82 10.63 5.63
N ILE A 38 -2.96 11.94 5.33
CA ILE A 38 -3.45 12.94 6.28
C ILE A 38 -4.84 12.57 6.77
N LEU A 39 -5.77 12.21 5.89
CA LEU A 39 -7.12 11.80 6.26
C LEU A 39 -7.14 10.52 7.12
N SER A 40 -6.24 9.58 6.85
CA SER A 40 -6.08 8.36 7.67
C SER A 40 -5.61 8.72 9.08
N MET A 41 -4.52 9.45 9.21
CA MET A 41 -3.98 9.96 10.48
C MET A 41 -5.04 10.73 11.27
N THR A 42 -5.68 11.70 10.64
CA THR A 42 -6.73 12.52 11.30
C THR A 42 -7.89 11.65 11.78
N SER A 43 -8.29 10.63 11.00
CA SER A 43 -9.39 9.72 11.39
C SER A 43 -9.04 8.88 12.62
N GLU A 44 -7.79 8.45 12.77
CA GLU A 44 -7.31 7.78 13.99
C GLU A 44 -7.26 8.72 15.18
N CYS A 45 -6.66 9.91 15.01
CA CYS A 45 -6.57 10.92 16.06
C CYS A 45 -7.94 11.32 16.61
N LEU A 46 -8.90 11.61 15.73
CA LEU A 46 -10.27 11.96 16.13
C LEU A 46 -10.96 10.80 16.88
N GLN A 47 -10.71 9.56 16.51
CA GLN A 47 -11.28 8.41 17.23
C GLN A 47 -10.64 8.24 18.62
N LEU A 48 -9.33 8.38 18.73
CA LEU A 48 -8.63 8.33 20.03
C LEU A 48 -9.12 9.47 20.95
N GLN A 49 -9.22 10.70 20.43
CA GLN A 49 -9.72 11.85 21.16
C GLN A 49 -11.17 11.67 21.63
N ALA A 50 -12.01 11.02 20.80
CA ALA A 50 -13.40 10.71 21.19
C ALA A 50 -13.49 9.64 22.29
N MET A 51 -12.50 8.75 22.40
CA MET A 51 -12.45 7.72 23.45
C MET A 51 -11.82 8.23 24.73
N ASN A 52 -10.82 9.10 24.63
CA ASN A 52 -10.22 9.77 25.77
C ASN A 52 -9.94 11.26 25.43
N PRO A 53 -10.80 12.18 25.86
CA PRO A 53 -10.61 13.62 25.63
C PRO A 53 -9.37 14.23 26.31
N ASN A 54 -8.81 13.53 27.30
CA ASN A 54 -7.64 13.98 28.07
C ASN A 54 -6.29 13.61 27.40
N LEU A 55 -6.31 12.97 26.24
CA LEU A 55 -5.09 12.74 25.43
C LEU A 55 -4.56 14.05 24.86
N CYS A 56 -3.24 14.20 24.90
CA CYS A 56 -2.52 15.31 24.29
C CYS A 56 -2.11 14.96 22.86
N ILE A 57 -3.02 15.05 21.89
CA ILE A 57 -2.76 14.65 20.51
C ILE A 57 -2.17 15.80 19.71
N LYS A 58 -0.96 15.59 19.20
CA LYS A 58 -0.30 16.44 18.20
C LYS A 58 -0.31 15.72 16.86
N ASN A 59 -0.73 16.38 15.80
CA ASN A 59 -0.66 15.81 14.46
C ASN A 59 0.01 16.79 13.49
N ASP A 60 0.82 16.24 12.60
CA ASP A 60 1.53 17.05 11.62
C ASP A 60 1.78 16.26 10.31
N ALA A 61 1.91 17.02 9.22
CA ALA A 61 2.29 16.52 7.91
C ALA A 61 3.16 17.55 7.21
N SER A 62 4.44 17.27 7.09
CA SER A 62 5.43 18.17 6.50
C SER A 62 6.28 17.47 5.48
N TYR A 63 6.55 18.14 4.36
CA TYR A 63 7.48 17.64 3.35
C TYR A 63 8.93 17.78 3.81
N HIS A 64 9.21 18.80 4.57
CA HIS A 64 10.56 19.14 5.02
C HIS A 64 10.92 18.36 6.29
N ASP A 65 10.07 18.43 7.32
CA ASP A 65 10.39 17.86 8.63
C ASP A 65 10.16 16.35 8.71
N MET A 66 9.39 15.79 7.75
CA MET A 66 9.08 14.36 7.69
C MET A 66 9.62 13.71 6.41
N TYR A 67 10.76 14.20 5.91
CA TYR A 67 11.42 13.65 4.73
C TYR A 67 11.70 12.15 4.84
N TYR A 68 11.97 11.67 6.04
CA TYR A 68 12.26 10.26 6.33
C TYR A 68 11.08 9.31 6.09
N MET A 69 9.84 9.81 6.03
CA MET A 69 8.66 8.99 5.75
C MET A 69 8.51 8.67 4.25
N ASN A 70 9.12 9.45 3.39
CA ASN A 70 9.08 9.24 1.95
C ASN A 70 10.35 9.84 1.30
N PRO A 71 11.54 9.35 1.66
CA PRO A 71 12.78 9.94 1.23
C PRO A 71 12.91 9.87 -0.29
N PRO A 72 13.46 10.92 -0.94
CA PRO A 72 13.72 10.93 -2.36
C PRO A 72 14.95 10.05 -2.68
N ALA A 73 14.79 8.74 -2.57
CA ALA A 73 15.82 7.76 -2.87
C ALA A 73 16.01 7.63 -4.39
N LYS A 74 16.52 8.71 -5.03
CA LYS A 74 16.66 8.80 -6.50
C LYS A 74 17.46 7.64 -7.09
N ASP A 75 18.53 7.22 -6.42
CA ASP A 75 19.38 6.13 -6.93
C ASP A 75 18.68 4.77 -6.79
N LEU A 76 18.01 4.51 -5.67
CA LEU A 76 17.20 3.30 -5.50
C LEU A 76 16.03 3.28 -6.48
N SER A 77 15.42 4.43 -6.78
CA SER A 77 14.37 4.53 -7.79
C SER A 77 14.87 4.20 -9.20
N LYS A 78 16.10 4.58 -9.54
CA LYS A 78 16.74 4.20 -10.81
C LYS A 78 16.99 2.69 -10.88
N ILE A 79 17.44 2.08 -9.78
CA ILE A 79 17.65 0.63 -9.69
C ILE A 79 16.30 -0.09 -9.86
N ALA A 80 15.26 0.32 -9.13
CA ALA A 80 13.92 -0.24 -9.21
C ALA A 80 13.27 -0.13 -10.62
N SER A 81 13.66 0.90 -11.39
CA SER A 81 13.18 1.15 -12.76
C SER A 81 14.18 0.73 -13.84
N SER A 82 15.22 -0.01 -13.50
CA SER A 82 16.26 -0.46 -14.43
C SER A 82 15.72 -1.41 -15.50
N ASP A 83 16.41 -1.50 -16.62
CA ASP A 83 16.05 -2.42 -17.71
C ASP A 83 16.12 -3.88 -17.27
N LYS A 84 17.02 -4.23 -16.34
CA LYS A 84 17.09 -5.56 -15.74
C LYS A 84 15.79 -5.91 -15.01
N VAL A 85 15.26 -5.02 -14.18
CA VAL A 85 13.99 -5.20 -13.47
C VAL A 85 12.83 -5.29 -14.46
N LYS A 86 12.73 -4.37 -15.40
CA LYS A 86 11.69 -4.35 -16.44
C LYS A 86 11.68 -5.63 -17.27
N LYS A 87 12.89 -6.14 -17.61
CA LYS A 87 13.00 -7.40 -18.37
C LYS A 87 12.44 -8.57 -17.58
N VAL A 88 12.82 -8.73 -16.32
CA VAL A 88 12.31 -9.81 -15.45
C VAL A 88 10.79 -9.74 -15.32
N GLN A 89 10.23 -8.55 -15.10
CA GLN A 89 8.78 -8.36 -15.04
C GLN A 89 8.10 -8.75 -16.37
N LYS A 90 8.62 -8.25 -17.49
CA LYS A 90 8.06 -8.51 -18.81
C LYS A 90 8.10 -9.99 -19.16
N ASP A 91 9.23 -10.67 -18.91
CA ASP A 91 9.40 -12.10 -19.21
C ASP A 91 8.43 -12.95 -18.36
N PHE A 92 8.20 -12.59 -17.11
CA PHE A 92 7.25 -13.25 -16.22
C PHE A 92 5.79 -13.00 -16.65
N GLU A 93 5.43 -11.75 -16.93
CA GLU A 93 4.10 -11.38 -17.41
C GLU A 93 3.73 -12.09 -18.72
N ALA A 94 4.70 -12.29 -19.63
CA ALA A 94 4.48 -12.97 -20.89
C ALA A 94 4.00 -14.42 -20.75
N THR A 95 4.27 -15.06 -19.62
CA THR A 95 3.84 -16.45 -19.35
C THR A 95 2.64 -16.54 -18.39
N HIS A 96 2.31 -15.47 -17.67
CA HIS A 96 1.27 -15.47 -16.65
C HIS A 96 0.04 -14.60 -17.01
N VAL A 97 0.17 -13.60 -17.88
CA VAL A 97 -0.96 -12.79 -18.32
C VAL A 97 -1.53 -13.34 -19.61
N ARG A 98 -2.63 -14.07 -19.51
CA ARG A 98 -3.31 -14.79 -20.62
C ARG A 98 -4.74 -14.26 -20.80
N PRO A 99 -4.93 -13.14 -21.53
CA PRO A 99 -6.20 -12.43 -21.55
C PRO A 99 -7.29 -13.06 -22.43
N GLU A 100 -6.96 -14.04 -23.28
CA GLU A 100 -7.82 -14.52 -24.37
C GLU A 100 -9.19 -15.01 -23.89
N ARG A 101 -9.22 -15.78 -22.79
CA ARG A 101 -10.48 -16.27 -22.21
C ARG A 101 -11.33 -15.12 -21.69
N LEU A 102 -10.72 -14.20 -20.94
CA LEU A 102 -11.41 -13.06 -20.36
C LEU A 102 -11.98 -12.14 -21.46
N MET A 103 -11.20 -11.89 -22.51
CA MET A 103 -11.67 -11.07 -23.64
C MET A 103 -12.88 -11.69 -24.32
N LYS A 104 -12.89 -13.02 -24.55
CA LYS A 104 -14.06 -13.72 -25.09
C LYS A 104 -15.28 -13.70 -24.17
N THR A 105 -15.07 -13.59 -22.88
CA THR A 105 -16.18 -13.45 -21.90
C THR A 105 -16.78 -12.05 -21.93
N LEU A 106 -15.96 -11.03 -22.16
CA LEU A 106 -16.39 -9.62 -22.10
C LEU A 106 -16.89 -9.06 -23.43
N PHE A 107 -16.40 -9.59 -24.55
CA PHE A 107 -16.64 -9.03 -25.89
C PHE A 107 -17.10 -10.11 -26.86
N THR A 108 -18.03 -9.74 -27.72
CA THR A 108 -18.51 -10.60 -28.80
C THR A 108 -17.78 -10.35 -30.14
N ASP A 109 -17.15 -9.19 -30.30
CA ASP A 109 -16.42 -8.79 -31.51
C ASP A 109 -14.90 -8.91 -31.29
N GLU A 110 -14.34 -10.05 -31.68
CA GLU A 110 -12.88 -10.29 -31.58
C GLU A 110 -12.05 -9.34 -32.47
N ALA A 111 -12.59 -8.93 -33.63
CA ALA A 111 -11.89 -8.03 -34.54
C ALA A 111 -11.75 -6.64 -33.92
N TYR A 112 -12.82 -6.15 -33.27
CA TYR A 112 -12.78 -4.91 -32.53
C TYR A 112 -11.75 -4.96 -31.39
N VAL A 113 -11.75 -6.05 -30.61
CA VAL A 113 -10.82 -6.22 -29.47
C VAL A 113 -9.37 -6.14 -29.97
N LYS A 114 -9.01 -6.93 -30.99
CA LYS A 114 -7.65 -6.93 -31.56
C LYS A 114 -7.21 -5.56 -32.09
N ALA A 115 -8.14 -4.77 -32.60
CA ALA A 115 -7.82 -3.47 -33.18
C ALA A 115 -7.74 -2.34 -32.15
N ASN A 116 -8.47 -2.44 -31.03
CA ASN A 116 -8.74 -1.28 -30.17
C ASN A 116 -8.41 -1.51 -28.69
N VAL A 117 -8.14 -2.75 -28.24
CA VAL A 117 -7.98 -3.09 -26.83
C VAL A 117 -6.60 -3.62 -26.55
N ASP A 118 -5.92 -3.04 -25.59
CA ASP A 118 -4.75 -3.66 -24.95
C ASP A 118 -5.27 -4.72 -23.95
N GLU A 119 -5.38 -5.94 -24.42
CA GLU A 119 -6.03 -7.05 -23.72
C GLU A 119 -5.34 -7.37 -22.39
N ALA A 120 -4.01 -7.42 -22.36
CA ALA A 120 -3.23 -7.69 -21.16
C ALA A 120 -3.38 -6.57 -20.12
N ARG A 121 -3.39 -5.33 -20.58
CA ARG A 121 -3.60 -4.18 -19.71
C ARG A 121 -5.01 -4.17 -19.14
N LEU A 122 -6.03 -4.46 -19.96
CA LEU A 122 -7.42 -4.51 -19.51
C LEU A 122 -7.59 -5.59 -18.43
N MET A 123 -7.06 -6.80 -18.68
CA MET A 123 -7.11 -7.90 -17.72
C MET A 123 -6.50 -7.51 -16.37
N ARG A 124 -5.30 -6.93 -16.36
CA ARG A 124 -4.63 -6.48 -15.13
C ARG A 124 -5.44 -5.39 -14.40
N ARG A 125 -6.01 -4.43 -15.13
CA ARG A 125 -6.83 -3.36 -14.53
C ARG A 125 -8.12 -3.86 -13.94
N LEU A 126 -8.77 -4.83 -14.56
CA LEU A 126 -9.95 -5.47 -13.99
C LEU A 126 -9.60 -6.26 -12.73
N PHE A 127 -8.45 -6.94 -12.70
CA PHE A 127 -7.97 -7.62 -11.50
C PHE A 127 -7.65 -6.61 -10.37
N ASP A 128 -6.98 -5.48 -10.68
CA ASP A 128 -6.75 -4.40 -9.71
C ASP A 128 -8.07 -3.90 -9.11
N LEU A 129 -9.11 -3.73 -9.93
CA LEU A 129 -10.44 -3.36 -9.46
C LEU A 129 -11.04 -4.44 -8.57
N ALA A 130 -10.97 -5.72 -8.99
CA ALA A 130 -11.48 -6.85 -8.20
C ALA A 130 -10.86 -6.89 -6.80
N CYS A 131 -9.53 -6.71 -6.69
CA CYS A 131 -8.80 -6.65 -5.42
C CYS A 131 -9.26 -5.50 -4.51
N ASN A 132 -9.74 -4.40 -5.09
CA ASN A 132 -10.15 -3.20 -4.36
C ASN A 132 -11.65 -3.14 -4.05
N MET A 133 -12.49 -4.04 -4.60
CA MET A 133 -13.94 -4.01 -4.37
C MET A 133 -14.32 -4.07 -2.89
N GLN A 134 -13.59 -4.82 -2.08
CA GLN A 134 -13.77 -4.87 -0.62
C GLN A 134 -13.62 -3.51 0.08
N SER A 135 -12.95 -2.53 -0.57
CA SER A 135 -12.75 -1.18 -0.06
C SER A 135 -13.85 -0.21 -0.48
N HIS A 136 -14.88 -0.68 -1.16
CA HIS A 136 -16.03 0.10 -1.59
C HIS A 136 -17.31 -0.39 -0.88
N ASP A 137 -18.26 0.53 -0.68
CA ASP A 137 -19.57 0.18 -0.13
C ASP A 137 -20.48 -0.32 -1.27
N THR A 138 -20.22 -1.53 -1.77
CA THR A 138 -20.94 -2.18 -2.87
C THR A 138 -20.94 -3.69 -2.68
N ASP A 139 -22.02 -4.34 -3.13
CA ASP A 139 -22.13 -5.81 -3.19
C ASP A 139 -21.57 -6.40 -4.49
N MET A 140 -21.09 -5.55 -5.39
CA MET A 140 -20.50 -6.00 -6.65
C MET A 140 -19.24 -6.84 -6.39
N GLN A 141 -19.14 -7.98 -7.09
CA GLN A 141 -18.00 -8.88 -7.05
C GLN A 141 -17.42 -9.05 -8.46
N LEU A 142 -16.15 -8.75 -8.63
CA LEU A 142 -15.48 -8.87 -9.93
C LEU A 142 -14.57 -10.11 -10.04
N TYR A 143 -14.28 -10.79 -8.92
CA TYR A 143 -13.49 -12.02 -8.96
C TYR A 143 -14.14 -13.13 -9.77
N SER A 144 -15.45 -13.15 -9.89
CA SER A 144 -16.19 -14.11 -10.73
C SER A 144 -15.88 -14.00 -12.23
N LEU A 145 -15.24 -12.92 -12.67
CA LEU A 145 -14.75 -12.78 -14.05
C LEU A 145 -13.51 -13.64 -14.33
N PHE A 146 -12.79 -14.03 -13.30
CA PHE A 146 -11.52 -14.73 -13.39
C PHE A 146 -11.64 -16.19 -12.94
N THR A 147 -10.77 -17.04 -13.44
CA THR A 147 -10.53 -18.35 -12.85
C THR A 147 -9.55 -18.22 -11.68
N ASP A 148 -9.50 -19.25 -10.81
CA ASP A 148 -8.56 -19.27 -9.69
C ASP A 148 -7.10 -19.20 -10.20
N GLU A 149 -6.80 -19.87 -11.32
CA GLU A 149 -5.48 -19.84 -11.96
C GLU A 149 -5.13 -18.42 -12.45
N GLU A 150 -6.06 -17.73 -13.11
CA GLU A 150 -5.86 -16.35 -13.55
C GLU A 150 -5.67 -15.39 -12.37
N CYS A 151 -6.42 -15.58 -11.29
CA CYS A 151 -6.24 -14.80 -10.07
C CYS A 151 -4.84 -15.02 -9.47
N TYR A 152 -4.38 -16.27 -9.41
CA TYR A 152 -3.05 -16.60 -8.89
C TYR A 152 -1.94 -16.04 -9.77
N ASP A 153 -2.06 -16.14 -11.09
CA ASP A 153 -1.09 -15.61 -12.04
C ASP A 153 -0.97 -14.08 -11.96
N LEU A 154 -2.11 -13.38 -11.92
CA LEU A 154 -2.13 -11.91 -11.81
C LEU A 154 -1.62 -11.44 -10.44
N TRP A 155 -1.99 -12.14 -9.37
CA TRP A 155 -1.44 -11.89 -8.04
C TRP A 155 0.08 -12.11 -8.03
N SER A 156 0.57 -13.17 -8.67
CA SER A 156 2.01 -13.47 -8.77
C SER A 156 2.77 -12.39 -9.51
N CYS A 157 2.20 -11.82 -10.58
CA CYS A 157 2.77 -10.66 -11.28
C CYS A 157 2.89 -9.43 -10.36
N ASN A 158 1.84 -9.12 -9.59
CA ASN A 158 1.87 -8.04 -8.63
C ASN A 158 2.89 -8.31 -7.50
N ASN A 159 2.94 -9.54 -7.00
CA ASN A 159 3.89 -9.93 -5.96
C ASN A 159 5.34 -9.82 -6.44
N LEU A 160 5.62 -10.25 -7.69
CA LEU A 160 6.94 -10.08 -8.29
C LEU A 160 7.34 -8.61 -8.41
N TYR A 161 6.42 -7.73 -8.80
CA TYR A 161 6.67 -6.29 -8.84
C TYR A 161 7.12 -5.76 -7.47
N TRP A 162 6.39 -6.09 -6.39
CA TRP A 162 6.73 -5.66 -5.04
C TRP A 162 8.05 -6.27 -4.57
N TYR A 163 8.29 -7.55 -4.87
CA TYR A 163 9.54 -8.21 -4.55
C TYR A 163 10.75 -7.54 -5.21
N LEU A 164 10.66 -7.21 -6.50
CA LEU A 164 11.74 -6.58 -7.25
C LEU A 164 11.99 -5.13 -6.83
N THR A 165 10.96 -4.40 -6.44
CA THR A 165 11.02 -2.95 -6.26
C THR A 165 11.05 -2.49 -4.80
N HIS A 166 10.75 -3.37 -3.84
CA HIS A 166 10.66 -3.02 -2.42
C HIS A 166 11.30 -4.04 -1.46
N ALA A 167 11.57 -5.27 -1.92
CA ALA A 167 12.14 -6.31 -1.07
C ALA A 167 13.62 -6.60 -1.40
N CYS A 168 14.21 -7.55 -0.67
CA CYS A 168 15.62 -7.96 -0.82
C CYS A 168 15.82 -8.84 -2.06
N SER A 169 15.45 -8.38 -3.24
CA SER A 169 15.63 -9.13 -4.48
C SER A 169 17.10 -9.16 -4.92
N PRO A 170 17.65 -10.33 -5.33
CA PRO A 170 18.98 -10.39 -5.94
C PRO A 170 19.09 -9.60 -7.25
N VAL A 171 17.98 -9.36 -7.93
CA VAL A 171 17.94 -8.55 -9.16
C VAL A 171 18.32 -7.09 -8.90
N THR A 172 18.05 -6.60 -7.70
CA THR A 172 18.34 -5.25 -7.21
C THR A 172 19.38 -5.25 -6.10
N ASP A 173 20.23 -6.28 -6.04
CA ASP A 173 21.31 -6.46 -5.08
C ASP A 173 20.87 -6.34 -3.61
N GLY A 174 19.60 -6.64 -3.32
CA GLY A 174 18.99 -6.55 -1.99
C GLY A 174 18.81 -5.13 -1.45
N LEU A 175 18.96 -4.10 -2.28
CA LEU A 175 19.07 -2.71 -1.84
C LEU A 175 17.72 -2.01 -1.57
N MET A 176 16.61 -2.54 -2.09
CA MET A 176 15.33 -1.82 -2.07
C MET A 176 14.80 -1.47 -0.66
N PRO A 177 14.95 -2.31 0.38
CA PRO A 177 14.49 -1.98 1.73
C PRO A 177 15.19 -0.77 2.37
N TYR A 178 16.39 -0.40 1.89
CA TYR A 178 17.09 0.78 2.41
C TYR A 178 16.37 2.11 2.16
N ARG A 179 15.35 2.12 1.30
CA ARG A 179 14.47 3.30 1.12
C ARG A 179 13.79 3.73 2.41
N GLU A 180 13.48 2.78 3.26
CA GLU A 180 12.74 3.02 4.52
C GLU A 180 13.65 3.00 5.76
N ALA A 181 14.98 2.97 5.56
CA ALA A 181 15.94 2.89 6.65
C ALA A 181 15.86 4.08 7.61
N ASP A 182 15.65 5.30 7.08
CA ASP A 182 15.54 6.50 7.90
C ASP A 182 14.26 6.54 8.73
N LEU A 183 13.15 6.01 8.19
CA LEU A 183 11.91 5.86 8.95
C LEU A 183 12.10 4.86 10.09
N LEU A 184 12.69 3.70 9.81
CA LEU A 184 12.95 2.69 10.84
C LEU A 184 13.87 3.24 11.94
N ARG A 185 14.94 3.94 11.57
CA ARG A 185 15.85 4.60 12.53
C ARG A 185 15.10 5.61 13.41
N ASN A 186 14.27 6.46 12.81
CA ASN A 186 13.47 7.43 13.56
C ASN A 186 12.52 6.75 14.57
N ILE A 187 11.89 5.63 14.19
CA ILE A 187 11.02 4.85 15.09
C ILE A 187 11.84 4.30 16.27
N LEU A 188 13.00 3.69 15.99
CA LEU A 188 13.86 3.11 17.02
C LEU A 188 14.42 4.17 17.98
N ASP A 189 14.90 5.31 17.44
CA ASP A 189 15.44 6.41 18.25
C ASP A 189 14.38 6.98 19.22
N ARG A 190 13.12 7.08 18.77
CA ARG A 190 12.00 7.53 19.60
C ARG A 190 11.61 6.50 20.67
N ALA A 191 11.64 5.21 20.31
CA ALA A 191 11.40 4.14 21.29
C ALA A 191 12.47 4.15 22.36
N ASP A 192 13.75 4.29 21.98
CA ASP A 192 14.88 4.38 22.91
C ASP A 192 14.81 5.62 23.80
N ALA A 193 14.35 6.77 23.27
CA ALA A 193 14.13 7.97 24.06
C ALA A 193 13.04 7.76 25.11
N ALA A 194 11.89 7.23 24.71
CA ALA A 194 10.78 6.96 25.60
C ALA A 194 11.16 5.98 26.73
N LEU A 195 11.98 4.97 26.44
CA LEU A 195 12.48 4.01 27.45
C LEU A 195 13.46 4.66 28.46
N LYS A 196 14.16 5.74 28.09
CA LYS A 196 15.10 6.45 28.96
C LYS A 196 14.41 7.48 29.85
N GLU A 197 13.32 8.03 29.39
CA GLU A 197 12.54 9.04 30.12
C GLU A 197 11.61 8.41 31.18
N GLY A 198 11.39 7.09 31.12
CA GLY A 198 10.57 6.31 32.07
C GLY A 198 9.12 6.34 31.73
#